data_b8dd64515572a0a9763be9d6325e3b1d
#
_entry.id   b8dd64515572a0a9763be9d6325e3b1d
#
_cell.length_a   1.000
_cell.length_b   1.000
_cell.length_c   1.000
_cell.angle_alpha   90.00
_cell.angle_beta   90.00
_cell.angle_gamma   90.00
#
_symmetry.space_group_name_H-M   'P 1'
#
loop_
_entity.id
_entity.type
_entity.pdbx_description
1 polymer ?
#
loop_
_entity_poly.entity_id
_entity_poly.type
_entity_poly.pdbx_seq_one_letter_code
_entity_poly.pdbx_strand_id
1 'polypeptide(L)'
;MVLLNESKVTKGLFSRYVRIQREGKYNMLMDAKQVMQLLGCDAVTYTDILNNYENYSKLYKKTVDNVATNIQVKIGNLLTSKTDVIGHQTNCKGIAGGLAGDVFKQHPECYEPYLQCCKINKPLGKTQLLKMNDGRVLANIFGQNEAGAATDYKMVLYALKDLKKQMDSLGLKSLSLPYGMGAGIGGGDWNEIFGLIEEVFGPTPIKVVLCKLEK
;
A
#
# COMPACT_ATOMS: atom_id res chain seq x y z
N MET A 1 -12.37 23.32 18.48
CA MET A 1 -13.06 22.40 17.54
C MET A 1 -12.31 22.51 16.23
N VAL A 2 -11.38 21.58 15.96
CA VAL A 2 -10.68 21.52 14.68
C VAL A 2 -11.71 21.15 13.63
N LEU A 3 -11.84 21.96 12.58
CA LEU A 3 -12.74 21.65 11.48
C LEU A 3 -12.27 20.33 10.85
N LEU A 4 -13.15 19.35 10.73
CA LEU A 4 -12.84 18.02 10.15
C LEU A 4 -12.16 18.08 8.78
N ASN A 5 -12.26 19.22 8.10
CA ASN A 5 -11.61 19.48 6.79
C ASN A 5 -10.09 19.69 6.86
N GLU A 6 -9.52 19.92 8.05
CA GLU A 6 -8.07 20.09 8.25
C GLU A 6 -7.42 18.87 8.89
N SER A 7 -8.21 17.85 9.23
CA SER A 7 -7.72 16.65 9.88
C SER A 7 -6.90 15.79 8.92
N LYS A 8 -5.76 15.30 9.41
CA LYS A 8 -4.94 14.29 8.74
C LYS A 8 -5.52 12.87 8.85
N VAL A 9 -6.63 12.71 9.59
CA VAL A 9 -7.27 11.42 9.81
C VAL A 9 -8.09 11.04 8.59
N THR A 10 -7.55 10.15 7.76
CA THR A 10 -8.26 9.59 6.61
C THR A 10 -9.15 8.43 7.03
N LYS A 11 -10.10 8.04 6.16
CA LYS A 11 -10.95 6.85 6.36
C LYS A 11 -10.09 5.59 6.54
N GLY A 12 -9.06 5.41 5.71
CA GLY A 12 -8.17 4.25 5.79
C GLY A 12 -7.39 4.20 7.09
N LEU A 13 -6.85 5.34 7.54
CA LEU A 13 -6.15 5.44 8.83
C LEU A 13 -7.10 5.12 9.99
N PHE A 14 -8.32 5.67 10.00
CA PHE A 14 -9.30 5.39 11.04
C PHE A 14 -9.76 3.93 11.03
N SER A 15 -9.97 3.34 9.85
CA SER A 15 -10.33 1.91 9.73
C SER A 15 -9.23 1.00 10.28
N ARG A 16 -7.95 1.31 10.06
CA ARG A 16 -6.84 0.57 10.69
C ARG A 16 -6.84 0.71 12.19
N TYR A 17 -7.04 1.92 12.72
CA TYR A 17 -7.14 2.14 14.16
C TYR A 17 -8.25 1.27 14.77
N VAL A 18 -9.46 1.28 14.18
CA VAL A 18 -10.58 0.45 14.65
C VAL A 18 -10.27 -1.05 14.58
N ARG A 19 -9.56 -1.49 13.53
CA ARG A 19 -9.15 -2.88 13.37
C ARG A 19 -8.17 -3.29 14.47
N ILE A 20 -7.12 -2.50 14.71
CA ILE A 20 -6.17 -2.72 15.80
C ILE A 20 -6.89 -2.87 17.14
N GLN A 21 -7.89 -2.01 17.41
CA GLN A 21 -8.67 -2.06 18.64
C GLN A 21 -9.56 -3.32 18.75
N ARG A 22 -10.14 -3.79 17.64
CA ARG A 22 -11.08 -4.93 17.64
C ARG A 22 -10.40 -6.29 17.68
N GLU A 23 -9.32 -6.45 16.97
CA GLU A 23 -8.66 -7.76 16.80
C GLU A 23 -7.90 -8.21 18.04
N GLY A 24 -7.76 -7.35 19.06
CA GLY A 24 -7.05 -7.68 20.30
C GLY A 24 -5.58 -8.12 20.09
N LYS A 25 -5.12 -8.06 18.85
CA LYS A 25 -3.77 -8.46 18.41
C LYS A 25 -2.70 -7.63 19.11
N TYR A 26 -3.13 -6.46 19.51
CA TYR A 26 -2.32 -5.51 20.24
C TYR A 26 -3.03 -5.27 21.57
N ASN A 27 -2.79 -6.17 22.51
CA ASN A 27 -3.31 -6.08 23.87
C ASN A 27 -3.12 -4.67 24.42
N MET A 28 -3.95 -4.29 25.41
CA MET A 28 -3.89 -3.04 26.20
C MET A 28 -2.51 -2.68 26.78
N LEU A 29 -1.47 -3.49 26.49
CA LEU A 29 -0.08 -3.30 26.85
C LEU A 29 0.73 -2.50 25.82
N MET A 30 0.18 -2.18 24.65
CA MET A 30 0.89 -1.33 23.69
C MET A 30 0.81 0.12 24.12
N ASP A 31 1.95 0.76 24.23
CA ASP A 31 2.01 2.19 24.45
C ASP A 31 1.58 2.98 23.18
N ALA A 32 1.23 4.26 23.38
CA ALA A 32 0.80 5.14 22.30
C ALA A 32 1.84 5.22 21.16
N LYS A 33 3.14 5.10 21.46
CA LYS A 33 4.22 5.16 20.49
C LYS A 33 4.20 3.95 19.55
N GLN A 34 3.96 2.76 20.09
CA GLN A 34 3.84 1.52 19.32
C GLN A 34 2.62 1.56 18.40
N VAL A 35 1.47 2.05 18.91
CA VAL A 35 0.25 2.20 18.10
C VAL A 35 0.46 3.21 16.97
N MET A 36 1.06 4.37 17.26
CA MET A 36 1.39 5.36 16.24
C MET A 36 2.33 4.81 15.16
N GLN A 37 3.32 4.00 15.55
CA GLN A 37 4.24 3.35 14.61
C GLN A 37 3.51 2.38 13.68
N LEU A 38 2.60 1.56 14.20
CA LEU A 38 1.77 0.64 13.42
C LEU A 38 0.82 1.38 12.47
N LEU A 39 0.24 2.46 12.93
CA LEU A 39 -0.63 3.31 12.12
C LEU A 39 0.13 4.11 11.06
N GLY A 40 1.43 4.32 11.25
CA GLY A 40 2.24 5.21 10.42
C GLY A 40 1.83 6.68 10.55
N CYS A 41 1.36 7.11 11.74
CA CYS A 41 0.90 8.47 11.99
C CYS A 41 1.72 9.17 13.08
N ASP A 42 1.66 10.50 13.09
CA ASP A 42 2.27 11.34 14.14
C ASP A 42 1.37 11.44 15.40
N ALA A 43 1.94 11.97 16.48
CA ALA A 43 1.23 12.11 17.75
C ALA A 43 -0.01 13.03 17.66
N VAL A 44 0.04 14.05 16.82
CA VAL A 44 -1.07 14.99 16.63
C VAL A 44 -2.26 14.25 15.98
N THR A 45 -1.98 13.49 14.92
CA THR A 45 -2.98 12.68 14.21
C THR A 45 -3.56 11.58 15.11
N TYR A 46 -2.71 10.92 15.92
CA TYR A 46 -3.17 9.91 16.87
C TYR A 46 -4.08 10.50 17.95
N THR A 47 -3.68 11.64 18.53
CA THR A 47 -4.48 12.36 19.53
C THR A 47 -5.82 12.84 18.95
N ASP A 48 -5.83 13.27 17.70
CA ASP A 48 -7.05 13.67 17.00
C ASP A 48 -7.99 12.45 16.82
N ILE A 49 -7.48 11.26 16.47
CA ILE A 49 -8.29 10.03 16.44
C ILE A 49 -8.93 9.75 17.81
N LEU A 50 -8.15 9.84 18.89
CA LEU A 50 -8.66 9.56 20.25
C LEU A 50 -9.73 10.54 20.68
N ASN A 51 -9.49 11.84 20.50
CA ASN A 51 -10.38 12.90 20.94
C ASN A 51 -11.67 13.00 20.12
N ASN A 52 -11.62 12.56 18.86
CA ASN A 52 -12.74 12.68 17.92
C ASN A 52 -13.24 11.32 17.41
N TYR A 53 -13.00 10.23 18.14
CA TYR A 53 -13.34 8.86 17.72
C TYR A 53 -14.81 8.72 17.27
N GLU A 54 -15.75 9.26 18.06
CA GLU A 54 -17.18 9.17 17.74
C GLU A 54 -17.55 9.93 16.46
N ASN A 55 -16.92 11.10 16.25
CA ASN A 55 -17.14 11.90 15.05
C ASN A 55 -16.62 11.19 13.81
N TYR A 56 -15.42 10.59 13.89
CA TYR A 56 -14.88 9.79 12.81
C TYR A 56 -15.67 8.51 12.57
N SER A 57 -16.13 7.85 13.65
CA SER A 57 -16.99 6.68 13.53
C SER A 57 -18.29 6.99 12.78
N LYS A 58 -18.93 8.12 13.09
CA LYS A 58 -20.15 8.58 12.39
C LYS A 58 -19.86 9.00 10.96
N LEU A 59 -18.77 9.75 10.73
CA LEU A 59 -18.36 10.24 9.42
C LEU A 59 -18.05 9.07 8.48
N TYR A 60 -17.23 8.12 8.92
CA TYR A 60 -16.77 7.02 8.09
C TYR A 60 -17.77 5.87 7.99
N LYS A 61 -18.70 5.71 8.95
CA LYS A 61 -19.81 4.78 8.84
C LYS A 61 -20.79 5.17 7.71
N LYS A 62 -21.06 6.48 7.56
CA LYS A 62 -21.84 6.98 6.41
C LYS A 62 -21.13 6.77 5.06
N THR A 63 -19.80 6.72 5.06
CA THR A 63 -18.99 6.54 3.83
C THR A 63 -18.78 5.06 3.51
N VAL A 64 -19.03 4.14 4.46
CA VAL A 64 -19.00 2.68 4.20
C VAL A 64 -20.12 2.26 3.24
N ASP A 65 -21.23 2.98 3.23
CA ASP A 65 -22.32 2.78 2.27
C ASP A 65 -21.97 3.32 0.86
N ASN A 66 -20.93 4.17 0.77
CA ASN A 66 -20.26 4.60 -0.48
C ASN A 66 -18.83 4.03 -0.50
N VAL A 67 -18.70 2.71 -0.40
CA VAL A 67 -17.42 2.00 -0.55
C VAL A 67 -16.75 2.50 -1.82
N ALA A 68 -15.49 2.83 -1.74
CA ALA A 68 -14.67 3.18 -2.88
C ALA A 68 -14.83 2.09 -3.97
N THR A 69 -15.74 2.32 -4.89
CA THR A 69 -16.07 1.43 -6.01
C THR A 69 -14.90 1.24 -6.96
N ASN A 70 -13.81 1.97 -6.69
CA ASN A 70 -12.59 1.97 -7.50
C ASN A 70 -11.59 0.87 -7.11
N ILE A 71 -11.76 0.17 -5.97
CA ILE A 71 -10.89 -0.96 -5.57
C ILE A 71 -11.69 -2.27 -5.68
N GLN A 72 -11.25 -3.15 -6.57
CA GLN A 72 -11.94 -4.41 -6.86
C GLN A 72 -10.99 -5.60 -6.76
N VAL A 73 -11.47 -6.71 -6.19
CA VAL A 73 -10.77 -8.00 -6.27
C VAL A 73 -11.21 -8.72 -7.52
N LYS A 74 -10.25 -9.19 -8.33
CA LYS A 74 -10.52 -10.03 -9.51
C LYS A 74 -9.68 -11.30 -9.46
N ILE A 75 -10.29 -12.40 -9.82
CA ILE A 75 -9.57 -13.65 -10.09
C ILE A 75 -8.77 -13.46 -11.38
N GLY A 76 -7.48 -13.75 -11.31
CA GLY A 76 -6.59 -13.63 -12.47
C GLY A 76 -5.13 -13.37 -12.08
N ASN A 77 -4.27 -13.45 -13.09
CA ASN A 77 -2.84 -13.23 -12.93
C ASN A 77 -2.51 -11.74 -13.08
N LEU A 78 -1.78 -11.18 -12.12
CA LEU A 78 -1.28 -9.81 -12.14
C LEU A 78 -0.53 -9.48 -13.45
N LEU A 79 0.32 -10.40 -13.90
CA LEU A 79 1.20 -10.19 -15.05
C LEU A 79 0.44 -10.02 -16.37
N THR A 80 -0.79 -10.55 -16.45
CA THR A 80 -1.66 -10.41 -17.63
C THR A 80 -2.72 -9.32 -17.49
N SER A 81 -2.71 -8.56 -16.40
CA SER A 81 -3.65 -7.46 -16.17
C SER A 81 -3.52 -6.37 -17.25
N LYS A 82 -4.64 -5.74 -17.57
CA LYS A 82 -4.74 -4.70 -18.62
C LYS A 82 -4.74 -3.27 -18.06
N THR A 83 -4.32 -3.09 -16.82
CA THR A 83 -4.18 -1.75 -16.22
C THR A 83 -2.92 -1.04 -16.73
N ASP A 84 -2.91 0.29 -16.62
CA ASP A 84 -1.75 1.11 -17.01
C ASP A 84 -0.50 0.73 -16.23
N VAL A 85 -0.69 0.41 -14.93
CA VAL A 85 0.38 0.06 -14.00
C VAL A 85 0.13 -1.32 -13.41
N ILE A 86 1.15 -2.15 -13.36
CA ILE A 86 1.21 -3.32 -12.48
C ILE A 86 2.22 -3.07 -11.37
N GLY A 87 1.84 -3.26 -10.12
CA GLY A 87 2.69 -3.00 -8.97
C GLY A 87 2.92 -4.24 -8.12
N HIS A 88 4.10 -4.34 -7.53
CA HIS A 88 4.41 -5.35 -6.54
C HIS A 88 5.37 -4.82 -5.48
N GLN A 89 5.31 -5.38 -4.28
CA GLN A 89 6.27 -5.03 -3.23
C GLN A 89 7.63 -5.66 -3.51
N THR A 90 8.69 -4.87 -3.32
CA THR A 90 10.09 -5.28 -3.46
C THR A 90 10.92 -4.91 -2.23
N ASN A 91 12.13 -5.48 -2.13
CA ASN A 91 13.15 -5.12 -1.15
C ASN A 91 14.22 -4.19 -1.76
N CYS A 92 15.04 -3.59 -0.90
CA CYS A 92 16.12 -2.69 -1.31
C CYS A 92 17.46 -3.41 -1.58
N LYS A 93 17.50 -4.75 -1.53
CA LYS A 93 18.74 -5.55 -1.72
C LYS A 93 18.91 -6.09 -3.14
N GLY A 94 17.94 -5.86 -4.02
CA GLY A 94 17.99 -6.39 -5.38
C GLY A 94 17.72 -7.90 -5.46
N ILE A 95 17.10 -8.49 -4.44
CA ILE A 95 16.80 -9.92 -4.40
C ILE A 95 15.37 -10.15 -4.89
N ALA A 96 15.25 -10.79 -6.05
CA ALA A 96 13.96 -11.10 -6.66
C ALA A 96 13.52 -12.52 -6.32
N GLY A 97 12.62 -12.64 -5.32
CA GLY A 97 11.99 -13.91 -4.94
C GLY A 97 10.48 -13.89 -5.16
N GLY A 98 9.85 -15.06 -5.23
CA GLY A 98 8.41 -15.19 -5.43
C GLY A 98 7.91 -14.38 -6.63
N LEU A 99 6.84 -13.59 -6.43
CA LEU A 99 6.25 -12.77 -7.49
C LEU A 99 7.26 -11.84 -8.18
N ALA A 100 8.21 -11.24 -7.43
CA ALA A 100 9.24 -10.39 -8.04
C ALA A 100 10.11 -11.17 -9.04
N GLY A 101 10.43 -12.43 -8.73
CA GLY A 101 11.12 -13.33 -9.65
C GLY A 101 10.31 -13.57 -10.93
N ASP A 102 9.00 -13.84 -10.80
CA ASP A 102 8.12 -14.06 -11.95
C ASP A 102 7.99 -12.78 -12.81
N VAL A 103 7.86 -11.61 -12.16
CA VAL A 103 7.83 -10.31 -12.86
C VAL A 103 9.07 -10.12 -13.70
N PHE A 104 10.28 -10.27 -13.14
CA PHE A 104 11.52 -10.02 -13.88
C PHE A 104 11.87 -11.14 -14.88
N LYS A 105 11.33 -12.35 -14.68
CA LYS A 105 11.42 -13.41 -15.69
C LYS A 105 10.58 -13.07 -16.93
N GLN A 106 9.40 -12.50 -16.74
CA GLN A 106 8.51 -12.10 -17.84
C GLN A 106 8.92 -10.75 -18.46
N HIS A 107 9.49 -9.84 -17.67
CA HIS A 107 9.91 -8.49 -18.05
C HIS A 107 11.39 -8.26 -17.70
N PRO A 108 12.31 -8.98 -18.37
CA PRO A 108 13.75 -8.91 -18.06
C PRO A 108 14.35 -7.52 -18.26
N GLU A 109 13.76 -6.69 -19.12
CA GLU A 109 14.15 -5.30 -19.33
C GLU A 109 14.04 -4.44 -18.07
N CYS A 110 13.22 -4.85 -17.09
CA CYS A 110 13.03 -4.13 -15.84
C CYS A 110 14.01 -4.54 -14.73
N TYR A 111 14.74 -5.65 -14.89
CA TYR A 111 15.56 -6.20 -13.81
C TYR A 111 16.81 -5.37 -13.52
N GLU A 112 17.61 -5.06 -14.55
CA GLU A 112 18.82 -4.25 -14.36
C GLU A 112 18.51 -2.85 -13.82
N PRO A 113 17.49 -2.10 -14.32
CA PRO A 113 17.08 -0.85 -13.71
C PRO A 113 16.67 -0.98 -12.23
N TYR A 114 16.01 -2.07 -11.84
CA TYR A 114 15.69 -2.36 -10.43
C TYR A 114 16.97 -2.53 -9.60
N LEU A 115 17.94 -3.32 -10.06
CA LEU A 115 19.22 -3.53 -9.38
C LEU A 115 19.99 -2.22 -9.20
N GLN A 116 20.03 -1.38 -10.22
CA GLN A 116 20.70 -0.08 -10.18
C GLN A 116 20.01 0.84 -9.17
N CYS A 117 18.68 0.87 -9.13
CA CYS A 117 17.93 1.63 -8.14
C CYS A 117 18.28 1.20 -6.71
N CYS A 118 18.36 -0.10 -6.43
CA CYS A 118 18.76 -0.63 -5.13
C CYS A 118 20.18 -0.19 -4.71
N LYS A 119 21.13 -0.17 -5.66
CA LYS A 119 22.53 0.19 -5.38
C LYS A 119 22.71 1.68 -5.11
N ILE A 120 22.03 2.55 -5.85
CA ILE A 120 22.34 3.99 -5.92
C ILE A 120 21.40 4.81 -5.04
N ASN A 121 20.09 4.51 -5.02
CA ASN A 121 19.05 5.45 -4.59
C ASN A 121 18.50 5.23 -3.19
N LYS A 122 18.88 4.16 -2.47
CA LYS A 122 18.28 3.79 -1.16
C LYS A 122 16.74 3.95 -1.18
N PRO A 123 16.02 3.17 -1.99
CA PRO A 123 14.65 3.48 -2.41
C PRO A 123 13.57 3.14 -1.37
N LEU A 124 13.92 2.78 -0.16
CA LEU A 124 12.97 2.39 0.90
C LEU A 124 11.89 3.47 1.10
N GLY A 125 10.64 3.09 1.04
CA GLY A 125 9.50 4.01 1.14
C GLY A 125 9.22 4.80 -0.15
N LYS A 126 9.84 4.42 -1.27
CA LYS A 126 9.63 5.00 -2.61
C LYS A 126 9.07 3.96 -3.58
N THR A 127 8.64 4.42 -4.73
CA THR A 127 8.26 3.57 -5.85
C THR A 127 9.05 3.93 -7.08
N GLN A 128 9.67 2.93 -7.70
CA GLN A 128 10.28 3.06 -9.02
C GLN A 128 9.27 2.66 -10.09
N LEU A 129 9.03 3.54 -11.06
CA LEU A 129 8.24 3.24 -12.26
C LEU A 129 9.16 2.91 -13.43
N LEU A 130 8.90 1.80 -14.11
CA LEU A 130 9.65 1.32 -15.27
C LEU A 130 8.68 1.04 -16.41
N LYS A 131 8.97 1.58 -17.60
CA LYS A 131 8.21 1.26 -18.82
C LYS A 131 8.56 -0.15 -19.28
N MET A 132 7.53 -0.99 -19.45
CA MET A 132 7.70 -2.34 -19.99
C MET A 132 7.58 -2.34 -21.52
N ASN A 133 8.13 -3.39 -22.17
CA ASN A 133 8.09 -3.54 -23.62
C ASN A 133 6.67 -3.68 -24.18
N ASP A 134 5.71 -4.11 -23.37
CA ASP A 134 4.29 -4.22 -23.76
C ASP A 134 3.50 -2.89 -23.62
N GLY A 135 4.18 -1.80 -23.26
CA GLY A 135 3.62 -0.46 -23.15
C GLY A 135 3.06 -0.12 -21.78
N ARG A 136 2.89 -1.09 -20.88
CA ARG A 136 2.47 -0.86 -19.48
C ARG A 136 3.63 -0.34 -18.63
N VAL A 137 3.34 0.01 -17.39
CA VAL A 137 4.32 0.47 -16.40
C VAL A 137 4.42 -0.53 -15.26
N LEU A 138 5.63 -0.95 -14.92
CA LEU A 138 5.92 -1.71 -13.71
C LEU A 138 6.21 -0.74 -12.55
N ALA A 139 5.56 -0.95 -11.41
CA ALA A 139 5.82 -0.25 -10.17
C ALA A 139 6.51 -1.16 -9.15
N ASN A 140 7.78 -0.95 -8.91
CA ASN A 140 8.55 -1.56 -7.84
C ASN A 140 8.30 -0.76 -6.55
N ILE A 141 7.48 -1.30 -5.63
CA ILE A 141 7.05 -0.65 -4.39
C ILE A 141 8.00 -1.09 -3.27
N PHE A 142 8.92 -0.24 -2.85
CA PHE A 142 9.96 -0.57 -1.86
C PHE A 142 9.40 -0.49 -0.43
N GLY A 143 8.64 -1.51 -0.04
CA GLY A 143 8.00 -1.62 1.26
C GLY A 143 8.82 -2.36 2.32
N GLN A 144 10.03 -2.83 1.98
CA GLN A 144 10.93 -3.53 2.89
C GLN A 144 12.40 -3.29 2.54
N ASN A 145 13.26 -3.22 3.56
CA ASN A 145 14.70 -3.05 3.33
C ASN A 145 15.38 -4.37 2.95
N GLU A 146 15.12 -5.41 3.73
CA GLU A 146 15.72 -6.74 3.56
C GLU A 146 14.81 -7.65 2.73
N ALA A 147 15.36 -8.74 2.20
CA ALA A 147 14.59 -9.83 1.65
C ALA A 147 13.99 -10.70 2.76
N GLY A 148 12.91 -11.42 2.47
CA GLY A 148 12.23 -12.26 3.44
C GLY A 148 11.18 -11.51 4.26
N ALA A 149 10.89 -11.97 5.47
CA ALA A 149 9.83 -11.44 6.34
C ALA A 149 10.22 -10.10 6.98
N ALA A 150 10.25 -9.05 6.17
CA ALA A 150 10.74 -7.72 6.54
C ALA A 150 9.82 -6.57 6.07
N THR A 151 8.54 -6.85 5.81
CA THR A 151 7.56 -5.81 5.42
C THR A 151 7.45 -4.74 6.50
N ASP A 152 7.69 -3.50 6.10
CA ASP A 152 7.55 -2.30 6.94
C ASP A 152 6.32 -1.51 6.49
N TYR A 153 5.25 -1.53 7.27
CA TYR A 153 3.98 -0.88 6.94
C TYR A 153 4.10 0.62 6.70
N LYS A 154 4.98 1.30 7.45
CA LYS A 154 5.24 2.72 7.26
C LYS A 154 5.90 2.99 5.90
N MET A 155 6.86 2.15 5.53
CA MET A 155 7.52 2.26 4.22
C MET A 155 6.60 1.85 3.09
N VAL A 156 5.75 0.84 3.28
CA VAL A 156 4.67 0.51 2.32
C VAL A 156 3.75 1.70 2.10
N LEU A 157 3.30 2.36 3.19
CA LEU A 157 2.45 3.55 3.08
C LEU A 157 3.14 4.68 2.28
N TYR A 158 4.39 4.96 2.58
CA TYR A 158 5.13 6.01 1.88
C TYR A 158 5.34 5.67 0.41
N ALA A 159 5.68 4.41 0.10
CA ALA A 159 5.84 3.96 -1.28
C ALA A 159 4.52 4.01 -2.07
N LEU A 160 3.38 3.65 -1.45
CA LEU A 160 2.06 3.79 -2.08
C LEU A 160 1.68 5.26 -2.32
N LYS A 161 1.98 6.17 -1.38
CA LYS A 161 1.77 7.62 -1.57
C LYS A 161 2.65 8.17 -2.70
N ASP A 162 3.89 7.72 -2.77
CA ASP A 162 4.81 8.08 -3.85
C ASP A 162 4.33 7.54 -5.21
N LEU A 163 3.87 6.29 -5.26
CA LEU A 163 3.24 5.69 -6.45
C LEU A 163 2.05 6.53 -6.93
N LYS A 164 1.12 6.85 -6.03
CA LYS A 164 -0.03 7.68 -6.36
C LYS A 164 0.38 9.03 -6.96
N LYS A 165 1.34 9.72 -6.34
CA LYS A 165 1.85 11.00 -6.82
C LYS A 165 2.42 10.88 -8.24
N GLN A 166 3.21 9.84 -8.51
CA GLN A 166 3.77 9.60 -9.84
C GLN A 166 2.68 9.26 -10.87
N MET A 167 1.69 8.41 -10.49
CA MET A 167 0.57 8.08 -11.36
C MET A 167 -0.25 9.33 -11.74
N ASP A 168 -0.53 10.21 -10.76
CA ASP A 168 -1.23 11.47 -11.01
C ASP A 168 -0.45 12.38 -11.99
N SER A 169 0.86 12.50 -11.77
CA SER A 169 1.76 13.31 -12.61
C SER A 169 1.84 12.80 -14.05
N LEU A 170 1.77 11.47 -14.24
CA LEU A 170 1.85 10.83 -15.57
C LEU A 170 0.48 10.58 -16.21
N GLY A 171 -0.61 10.95 -15.53
CA GLY A 171 -1.96 10.74 -16.03
C GLY A 171 -2.42 9.29 -16.07
N LEU A 172 -1.76 8.37 -15.32
CA LEU A 172 -2.10 6.95 -15.24
C LEU A 172 -3.36 6.76 -14.39
N LYS A 173 -4.32 5.97 -14.89
CA LYS A 173 -5.68 5.89 -14.33
C LYS A 173 -6.02 4.54 -13.69
N SER A 174 -5.19 3.53 -13.91
CA SER A 174 -5.48 2.18 -13.44
C SER A 174 -4.22 1.47 -12.92
N LEU A 175 -4.39 0.73 -11.82
CA LEU A 175 -3.34 0.03 -11.09
C LEU A 175 -3.78 -1.39 -10.78
N SER A 176 -2.95 -2.38 -11.06
CA SER A 176 -3.12 -3.72 -10.53
C SER A 176 -2.07 -4.04 -9.49
N LEU A 177 -2.50 -4.64 -8.39
CA LEU A 177 -1.65 -5.14 -7.31
C LEU A 177 -1.99 -6.61 -7.03
N PRO A 178 -1.05 -7.41 -6.54
CA PRO A 178 -1.38 -8.78 -6.13
C PRO A 178 -2.23 -8.74 -4.86
N TYR A 179 -3.29 -9.55 -4.83
CA TYR A 179 -4.01 -9.84 -3.59
C TYR A 179 -3.04 -10.51 -2.61
N GLY A 180 -2.91 -9.99 -1.41
CA GLY A 180 -1.92 -10.47 -0.44
C GLY A 180 -0.51 -9.87 -0.65
N MET A 181 -0.38 -8.71 -1.35
CA MET A 181 0.89 -8.00 -1.48
C MET A 181 1.59 -7.85 -0.13
N GLY A 182 2.88 -8.19 -0.07
CA GLY A 182 3.69 -8.09 1.15
C GLY A 182 3.39 -9.13 2.24
N ALA A 183 2.31 -9.91 2.12
CA ALA A 183 1.88 -10.88 3.13
C ALA A 183 2.40 -12.31 2.90
N GLY A 184 2.98 -12.59 1.74
CA GLY A 184 3.64 -13.86 1.46
C GLY A 184 5.04 -13.93 2.05
N ILE A 185 6.07 -13.98 1.21
CA ILE A 185 7.49 -14.00 1.64
C ILE A 185 7.83 -12.77 2.51
N GLY A 186 7.20 -11.62 2.25
CA GLY A 186 7.38 -10.39 3.03
C GLY A 186 6.91 -10.46 4.48
N GLY A 187 6.11 -11.45 4.86
CA GLY A 187 5.67 -11.72 6.24
C GLY A 187 4.72 -10.69 6.84
N GLY A 188 4.18 -9.77 6.04
CA GLY A 188 3.22 -8.78 6.50
C GLY A 188 1.80 -9.32 6.70
N ASP A 189 0.97 -8.59 7.42
CA ASP A 189 -0.47 -8.86 7.51
C ASP A 189 -1.18 -8.21 6.33
N TRP A 190 -1.91 -9.02 5.55
CA TRP A 190 -2.66 -8.53 4.40
C TRP A 190 -3.71 -7.49 4.77
N ASN A 191 -4.38 -7.65 5.90
CA ASN A 191 -5.41 -6.70 6.31
C ASN A 191 -4.82 -5.31 6.57
N GLU A 192 -3.62 -5.26 7.18
CA GLU A 192 -2.90 -4.00 7.38
C GLU A 192 -2.54 -3.37 6.03
N ILE A 193 -1.93 -4.14 5.12
CA ILE A 193 -1.52 -3.65 3.81
C ILE A 193 -2.73 -3.22 2.97
N PHE A 194 -3.83 -3.97 3.02
CA PHE A 194 -5.07 -3.59 2.35
C PHE A 194 -5.61 -2.26 2.88
N GLY A 195 -5.58 -2.04 4.20
CA GLY A 195 -5.94 -0.75 4.80
C GLY A 195 -5.08 0.42 4.29
N LEU A 196 -3.77 0.19 4.04
CA LEU A 196 -2.89 1.19 3.44
C LEU A 196 -3.28 1.50 1.99
N ILE A 197 -3.62 0.46 1.21
CA ILE A 197 -4.09 0.63 -0.17
C ILE A 197 -5.40 1.43 -0.20
N GLU A 198 -6.35 1.11 0.68
CA GLU A 198 -7.60 1.86 0.82
C GLU A 198 -7.36 3.31 1.23
N GLU A 199 -6.44 3.56 2.18
CA GLU A 199 -6.10 4.93 2.61
C GLU A 199 -5.60 5.77 1.44
N VAL A 200 -4.71 5.22 0.61
CA VAL A 200 -4.03 5.98 -0.45
C VAL A 200 -4.90 6.11 -1.69
N PHE A 201 -5.55 5.04 -2.12
CA PHE A 201 -6.25 4.98 -3.40
C PHE A 201 -7.77 5.09 -3.28
N GLY A 202 -8.36 4.75 -2.13
CA GLY A 202 -9.81 4.82 -1.92
C GLY A 202 -10.43 6.19 -2.25
N PRO A 203 -9.82 7.32 -1.86
CA PRO A 203 -10.36 8.66 -2.16
C PRO A 203 -9.97 9.17 -3.57
N THR A 204 -9.46 8.32 -4.47
CA THR A 204 -8.98 8.74 -5.80
C THR A 204 -9.84 8.18 -6.92
N PRO A 205 -9.79 8.76 -8.14
CA PRO A 205 -10.43 8.18 -9.31
C PRO A 205 -9.61 7.03 -9.94
N ILE A 206 -8.43 6.70 -9.41
CA ILE A 206 -7.58 5.62 -9.93
C ILE A 206 -8.27 4.28 -9.66
N LYS A 207 -8.51 3.51 -10.72
CA LYS A 207 -9.06 2.14 -10.60
C LYS A 207 -8.00 1.18 -10.11
N VAL A 208 -8.24 0.51 -8.98
CA VAL A 208 -7.33 -0.49 -8.41
C VAL A 208 -7.93 -1.89 -8.55
N VAL A 209 -7.17 -2.79 -9.13
CA VAL A 209 -7.51 -4.20 -9.27
C VAL A 209 -6.57 -5.04 -8.41
N LEU A 210 -7.10 -5.73 -7.43
CA LEU A 210 -6.38 -6.70 -6.61
C LEU A 210 -6.49 -8.07 -7.28
N CYS A 211 -5.42 -8.50 -7.94
CA CYS A 211 -5.37 -9.75 -8.67
C CYS A 211 -5.15 -10.93 -7.73
N LYS A 212 -6.11 -11.85 -7.66
CA LYS A 212 -6.06 -13.07 -6.85
C LYS A 212 -5.93 -14.27 -7.77
N LEU A 213 -4.84 -15.03 -7.64
CA LEU A 213 -4.70 -16.29 -8.38
C LEU A 213 -5.75 -17.29 -7.91
N GLU A 214 -6.33 -18.03 -8.85
CA GLU A 214 -7.07 -19.25 -8.53
C GLU A 214 -6.11 -20.25 -7.87
N LYS A 215 -6.59 -20.90 -6.81
CA LYS A 215 -5.84 -21.98 -6.17
C LYS A 215 -6.03 -23.28 -6.94
#